data_82ed5826d6beb15979a2d65417c43b8d
#
_entry.id   82ed5826d6beb15979a2d65417c43b8d
#
_cell.length_a   1.000
_cell.length_b   1.000
_cell.length_c   1.000
_cell.angle_alpha   90.00
_cell.angle_beta   90.00
_cell.angle_gamma   90.00
#
_symmetry.space_group_name_H-M   'P 1'
#
loop_
_entity.id
_entity.type
_entity.pdbx_description
1 polymer ?
#
loop_
_entity_poly.entity_id
_entity_poly.type
_entity_poly.pdbx_seq_one_letter_code
_entity_poly.pdbx_strand_id
1 'polypeptide(L)'
;YLELAGECEQVVVAGLSMGGALALRIAATRPVAGAVLVNPGLVIDDRRAPLAGILKFVLKSTPAIANDILKPGMDEGAYSRTPVAAAHELHKMFKDTVRLLPRITAPVRVYRSAVDHVVSDSSLRALRRGLTHAPLEVIRLENSYHVATMDNDAPEIFRGTAEFIRSLASGTPDAAHASQKDTADD
;
A
#
# COMPACT_ATOMS: atom_id res chain seq x y z
N TYR A 1 10.57 -12.61 5.47
CA TYR A 1 9.60 -12.89 6.52
C TYR A 1 10.04 -14.09 7.38
N LEU A 2 10.31 -15.26 6.76
CA LEU A 2 10.61 -16.49 7.52
C LEU A 2 11.85 -16.36 8.43
N GLU A 3 12.87 -15.66 7.99
CA GLU A 3 14.07 -15.37 8.78
C GLU A 3 13.71 -14.56 10.03
N LEU A 4 13.06 -13.39 9.86
CA LEU A 4 12.62 -12.55 10.98
C LEU A 4 11.64 -13.27 11.93
N ALA A 5 10.74 -14.09 11.39
CA ALA A 5 9.80 -14.85 12.21
C ALA A 5 10.47 -15.96 13.04
N GLY A 6 11.68 -16.37 12.68
CA GLY A 6 12.50 -17.27 13.49
C GLY A 6 13.30 -16.57 14.59
N GLU A 7 13.46 -15.25 14.50
CA GLU A 7 14.29 -14.45 15.41
C GLU A 7 13.48 -13.50 16.30
N CYS A 8 12.25 -13.13 15.87
CA CYS A 8 11.43 -12.14 16.55
C CYS A 8 10.08 -12.75 16.97
N GLU A 9 9.58 -12.36 18.13
CA GLU A 9 8.25 -12.76 18.64
C GLU A 9 7.11 -12.20 17.77
N GLN A 10 7.30 -11.03 17.19
CA GLN A 10 6.31 -10.35 16.37
C GLN A 10 6.94 -9.76 15.12
N VAL A 11 6.27 -9.91 13.98
CA VAL A 11 6.68 -9.32 12.71
C VAL A 11 5.57 -8.41 12.20
N VAL A 12 5.90 -7.16 11.93
CA VAL A 12 5.05 -6.21 11.21
C VAL A 12 5.55 -6.09 9.77
N VAL A 13 4.64 -6.11 8.80
CA VAL A 13 4.98 -5.94 7.40
C VAL A 13 4.64 -4.53 6.95
N ALA A 14 5.53 -3.91 6.17
CA ALA A 14 5.30 -2.58 5.63
C ALA A 14 5.56 -2.52 4.14
N GLY A 15 4.86 -1.65 3.41
CA GLY A 15 5.07 -1.49 1.98
C GLY A 15 4.41 -0.27 1.37
N LEU A 16 5.11 0.32 0.38
CA LEU A 16 4.62 1.42 -0.45
C LEU A 16 4.14 0.85 -1.79
N SER A 17 3.03 1.36 -2.31
CA SER A 17 2.52 1.07 -3.66
C SER A 17 2.38 -0.45 -3.93
N MET A 18 3.11 -0.99 -4.89
CA MET A 18 3.22 -2.43 -5.14
C MET A 18 3.71 -3.19 -3.90
N GLY A 19 4.66 -2.63 -3.15
CA GLY A 19 5.14 -3.19 -1.88
C GLY A 19 4.03 -3.33 -0.85
N GLY A 20 3.04 -2.42 -0.87
CA GLY A 20 1.83 -2.52 -0.06
C GLY A 20 0.97 -3.75 -0.41
N ALA A 21 0.81 -4.05 -1.71
CA ALA A 21 0.13 -5.28 -2.12
C ALA A 21 0.91 -6.54 -1.70
N LEU A 22 2.23 -6.53 -1.78
CA LEU A 22 3.07 -7.63 -1.31
C LEU A 22 2.97 -7.82 0.21
N ALA A 23 2.96 -6.73 0.99
CA ALA A 23 2.77 -6.75 2.44
C ALA A 23 1.40 -7.39 2.80
N LEU A 24 0.34 -7.01 2.09
CA LEU A 24 -0.99 -7.61 2.26
C LEU A 24 -1.00 -9.11 1.94
N ARG A 25 -0.27 -9.56 0.91
CA ARG A 25 -0.15 -11.00 0.60
C ARG A 25 0.55 -11.76 1.72
N ILE A 26 1.58 -11.18 2.31
CA ILE A 26 2.24 -11.78 3.48
C ILE A 26 1.24 -11.85 4.65
N ALA A 27 0.55 -10.74 4.95
CA ALA A 27 -0.43 -10.69 6.04
C ALA A 27 -1.60 -11.68 5.85
N ALA A 28 -1.99 -11.97 4.60
CA ALA A 28 -3.04 -12.94 4.28
C ALA A 28 -2.59 -14.41 4.35
N THR A 29 -1.28 -14.68 4.34
CA THR A 29 -0.72 -16.04 4.20
C THR A 29 0.24 -16.43 5.32
N ARG A 30 0.62 -15.49 6.17
CA ARG A 30 1.56 -15.67 7.29
C ARG A 30 1.02 -14.95 8.52
N PRO A 31 1.31 -15.44 9.73
CA PRO A 31 1.00 -14.70 10.96
C PRO A 31 1.86 -13.45 11.03
N VAL A 32 1.22 -12.29 11.10
CA VAL A 32 1.86 -10.99 11.33
C VAL A 32 1.17 -10.26 12.46
N ALA A 33 1.90 -9.43 13.20
CA ALA A 33 1.33 -8.61 14.26
C ALA A 33 0.53 -7.43 13.69
N GLY A 34 0.89 -6.95 12.50
CA GLY A 34 0.20 -5.86 11.81
C GLY A 34 0.77 -5.58 10.44
N ALA A 35 0.08 -4.72 9.67
CA ALA A 35 0.55 -4.25 8.37
C ALA A 35 0.49 -2.72 8.27
N VAL A 36 1.52 -2.11 7.70
CA VAL A 36 1.60 -0.66 7.42
C VAL A 36 1.74 -0.46 5.91
N LEU A 37 0.83 0.31 5.35
CA LEU A 37 0.74 0.51 3.91
C LEU A 37 0.84 2.00 3.60
N VAL A 38 1.60 2.35 2.58
CA VAL A 38 1.67 3.72 2.05
C VAL A 38 1.21 3.69 0.61
N ASN A 39 0.13 4.39 0.28
CA ASN A 39 -0.46 4.45 -1.05
C ASN A 39 -0.53 3.08 -1.76
N PRO A 40 -1.12 2.03 -1.14
CA PRO A 40 -1.06 0.68 -1.66
C PRO A 40 -1.80 0.53 -2.99
N GLY A 41 -1.13 -0.06 -3.99
CA GLY A 41 -1.72 -0.39 -5.27
C GLY A 41 -2.44 -1.74 -5.23
N LEU A 42 -3.73 -1.76 -5.58
CA LEU A 42 -4.56 -2.97 -5.66
C LEU A 42 -5.41 -3.04 -6.92
N VAL A 43 -5.64 -1.89 -7.54
CA VAL A 43 -6.45 -1.75 -8.76
C VAL A 43 -5.69 -0.91 -9.77
N ILE A 44 -5.68 -1.34 -11.01
CA ILE A 44 -5.20 -0.57 -12.16
C ILE A 44 -6.43 -0.15 -12.96
N ASP A 45 -6.76 1.15 -12.94
CA ASP A 45 -7.95 1.69 -13.59
C ASP A 45 -7.78 1.90 -15.11
N ASP A 46 -6.59 1.63 -15.65
CA ASP A 46 -6.39 1.70 -17.10
C ASP A 46 -7.18 0.59 -17.80
N ARG A 47 -8.14 0.98 -18.63
CA ARG A 47 -8.95 0.06 -19.44
C ARG A 47 -8.12 -0.80 -20.39
N ARG A 48 -6.87 -0.42 -20.65
CA ARG A 48 -5.91 -1.18 -21.48
C ARG A 48 -5.18 -2.27 -20.70
N ALA A 49 -5.21 -2.23 -19.35
CA ALA A 49 -4.51 -3.20 -18.52
C ALA A 49 -4.85 -4.68 -18.85
N PRO A 50 -6.10 -5.07 -19.15
CA PRO A 50 -6.41 -6.43 -19.59
C PRO A 50 -5.76 -6.81 -20.94
N LEU A 51 -5.53 -5.83 -21.81
CA LEU A 51 -4.89 -6.04 -23.13
C LEU A 51 -3.38 -6.21 -23.02
N ALA A 52 -2.77 -5.87 -21.89
CA ALA A 52 -1.32 -6.03 -21.67
C ALA A 52 -0.87 -7.49 -21.86
N GLY A 53 -1.76 -8.46 -21.59
CA GLY A 53 -1.51 -9.89 -21.85
C GLY A 53 -1.28 -10.24 -23.31
N ILE A 54 -1.85 -9.48 -24.23
CA ILE A 54 -1.66 -9.63 -25.69
C ILE A 54 -0.58 -8.67 -26.16
N LEU A 55 -0.62 -7.42 -25.69
CA LEU A 55 0.33 -6.36 -26.11
C LEU A 55 1.78 -6.68 -25.74
N LYS A 56 2.04 -7.48 -24.72
CA LYS A 56 3.41 -7.89 -24.31
C LYS A 56 4.17 -8.63 -25.41
N PHE A 57 3.49 -9.23 -26.38
CA PHE A 57 4.14 -9.91 -27.52
C PHE A 57 4.55 -8.95 -28.63
N VAL A 58 3.95 -7.74 -28.67
CA VAL A 58 4.17 -6.74 -29.70
C VAL A 58 4.93 -5.53 -29.14
N LEU A 59 4.60 -5.10 -27.91
CA LEU A 59 5.16 -3.92 -27.28
C LEU A 59 6.03 -4.33 -26.08
N LYS A 60 7.33 -4.07 -26.16
CA LYS A 60 8.27 -4.48 -25.11
C LYS A 60 8.16 -3.64 -23.83
N SER A 61 7.99 -2.31 -23.96
CA SER A 61 7.94 -1.40 -22.82
C SER A 61 7.17 -0.11 -23.15
N THR A 62 6.68 0.55 -22.11
CA THR A 62 6.04 1.87 -22.13
C THR A 62 6.84 2.86 -21.29
N PRO A 63 6.66 4.19 -21.44
CA PRO A 63 7.18 5.15 -20.46
C PRO A 63 6.69 4.80 -19.06
N ALA A 64 7.59 4.91 -18.07
CA ALA A 64 7.22 4.70 -16.69
C ALA A 64 6.61 5.98 -16.09
N ILE A 65 5.76 5.83 -15.09
CA ILE A 65 5.38 6.91 -14.18
C ILE A 65 6.43 6.90 -13.07
N ALA A 66 7.11 8.02 -12.87
CA ALA A 66 8.19 8.15 -11.91
C ALA A 66 8.16 9.52 -11.25
N ASN A 67 8.80 9.65 -10.09
CA ASN A 67 8.97 10.91 -9.37
C ASN A 67 7.65 11.62 -9.03
N ASP A 68 6.61 10.87 -8.66
CA ASP A 68 5.39 11.47 -8.11
C ASP A 68 5.62 11.89 -6.65
N ILE A 69 6.41 12.96 -6.49
CA ILE A 69 6.86 13.55 -5.22
C ILE A 69 6.60 15.05 -5.29
N LEU A 70 5.92 15.61 -4.28
CA LEU A 70 5.62 17.03 -4.18
C LEU A 70 6.85 17.84 -3.77
N LYS A 71 7.69 17.26 -2.90
CA LYS A 71 8.89 17.92 -2.35
C LYS A 71 9.93 18.16 -3.45
N PRO A 72 10.37 19.41 -3.65
CA PRO A 72 11.34 19.74 -4.70
C PRO A 72 12.70 19.05 -4.48
N GLY A 73 13.37 18.70 -5.58
CA GLY A 73 14.73 18.17 -5.57
C GLY A 73 14.87 16.72 -5.13
N MET A 74 13.75 16.00 -4.97
CA MET A 74 13.76 14.56 -4.68
C MET A 74 13.71 13.76 -5.97
N ASP A 75 14.41 12.62 -5.99
CA ASP A 75 14.40 11.66 -7.08
C ASP A 75 14.36 10.24 -6.47
N GLU A 76 13.34 9.46 -6.85
CA GLU A 76 13.18 8.07 -6.39
C GLU A 76 14.11 7.08 -7.12
N GLY A 77 14.85 7.52 -8.13
CA GLY A 77 15.75 6.68 -8.92
C GLY A 77 15.04 5.64 -9.78
N ALA A 78 13.80 5.91 -10.19
CA ALA A 78 13.00 4.96 -10.96
C ALA A 78 13.52 4.76 -12.38
N TYR A 79 13.24 3.59 -12.95
CA TYR A 79 13.49 3.35 -14.37
C TYR A 79 12.60 4.22 -15.25
N SER A 80 13.14 4.70 -16.37
CA SER A 80 12.41 5.52 -17.34
C SER A 80 11.34 4.75 -18.14
N ARG A 81 11.39 3.42 -18.10
CA ARG A 81 10.48 2.54 -18.86
C ARG A 81 10.01 1.35 -18.02
N THR A 82 8.75 0.99 -18.22
CA THR A 82 8.14 -0.21 -17.61
C THR A 82 7.92 -1.29 -18.68
N PRO A 83 8.46 -2.52 -18.52
CA PRO A 83 8.15 -3.64 -19.43
C PRO A 83 6.65 -3.98 -19.37
N VAL A 84 6.02 -4.15 -20.54
CA VAL A 84 4.57 -4.48 -20.62
C VAL A 84 4.28 -5.84 -19.96
N ALA A 85 5.20 -6.79 -20.06
CA ALA A 85 5.08 -8.08 -19.38
C ALA A 85 5.04 -7.93 -17.86
N ALA A 86 5.87 -7.04 -17.29
CA ALA A 86 5.86 -6.77 -15.84
C ALA A 86 4.52 -6.10 -15.40
N ALA A 87 4.00 -5.15 -16.19
CA ALA A 87 2.70 -4.55 -15.92
C ALA A 87 1.55 -5.57 -15.95
N HIS A 88 1.62 -6.56 -16.85
CA HIS A 88 0.65 -7.65 -16.89
C HIS A 88 0.71 -8.53 -15.64
N GLU A 89 1.91 -8.94 -15.20
CA GLU A 89 2.07 -9.73 -13.98
C GLU A 89 1.67 -8.93 -12.72
N LEU A 90 1.95 -7.63 -12.69
CA LEU A 90 1.49 -6.74 -11.62
C LEU A 90 -0.04 -6.72 -11.53
N HIS A 91 -0.73 -6.60 -12.67
CA HIS A 91 -2.19 -6.62 -12.70
C HIS A 91 -2.77 -7.94 -12.16
N LYS A 92 -2.18 -9.08 -12.53
CA LYS A 92 -2.57 -10.39 -11.97
C LYS A 92 -2.34 -10.44 -10.47
N MET A 93 -1.17 -10.02 -10.01
CA MET A 93 -0.80 -10.00 -8.60
C MET A 93 -1.78 -9.14 -7.79
N PHE A 94 -2.19 -7.97 -8.28
CA PHE A 94 -3.17 -7.13 -7.61
C PHE A 94 -4.52 -7.83 -7.49
N LYS A 95 -5.05 -8.41 -8.57
CA LYS A 95 -6.30 -9.17 -8.54
C LYS A 95 -6.27 -10.31 -7.55
N ASP A 96 -5.18 -11.05 -7.51
CA ASP A 96 -5.02 -12.17 -6.57
C ASP A 96 -4.89 -11.67 -5.13
N THR A 97 -4.23 -10.53 -4.92
CA THR A 97 -4.14 -9.90 -3.59
C THR A 97 -5.52 -9.48 -3.08
N VAL A 98 -6.35 -8.86 -3.92
CA VAL A 98 -7.71 -8.46 -3.53
C VAL A 98 -8.54 -9.68 -3.08
N ARG A 99 -8.39 -10.83 -3.73
CA ARG A 99 -9.08 -12.08 -3.32
C ARG A 99 -8.62 -12.61 -1.96
N LEU A 100 -7.40 -12.27 -1.55
CA LEU A 100 -6.83 -12.72 -0.28
C LEU A 100 -7.18 -11.81 0.90
N LEU A 101 -7.61 -10.57 0.66
CA LEU A 101 -7.91 -9.59 1.72
C LEU A 101 -8.81 -10.11 2.85
N PRO A 102 -9.89 -10.91 2.58
CA PRO A 102 -10.72 -11.44 3.65
C PRO A 102 -10.02 -12.40 4.63
N ARG A 103 -8.82 -12.86 4.30
CA ARG A 103 -8.02 -13.74 5.19
C ARG A 103 -7.20 -12.96 6.22
N ILE A 104 -7.08 -11.65 6.05
CA ILE A 104 -6.28 -10.81 6.94
C ILE A 104 -7.10 -10.54 8.19
N THR A 105 -6.50 -10.83 9.35
CA THR A 105 -7.07 -10.57 10.67
C THR A 105 -6.24 -9.59 11.47
N ALA A 106 -4.97 -9.43 11.12
CA ALA A 106 -4.06 -8.50 11.76
C ALA A 106 -4.45 -7.03 11.45
N PRO A 107 -4.28 -6.10 12.40
CA PRO A 107 -4.56 -4.68 12.18
C PRO A 107 -3.76 -4.11 10.99
N VAL A 108 -4.43 -3.27 10.20
CA VAL A 108 -3.85 -2.62 9.03
C VAL A 108 -3.93 -1.10 9.18
N ARG A 109 -2.79 -0.43 9.10
CA ARG A 109 -2.68 1.03 9.03
C ARG A 109 -2.30 1.44 7.61
N VAL A 110 -3.04 2.40 7.04
CA VAL A 110 -2.80 2.93 5.70
C VAL A 110 -2.52 4.42 5.78
N TYR A 111 -1.43 4.85 5.19
CA TYR A 111 -1.16 6.25 4.87
C TYR A 111 -1.59 6.50 3.43
N ARG A 112 -2.53 7.41 3.22
CA ARG A 112 -3.10 7.71 1.90
C ARG A 112 -2.95 9.20 1.57
N SER A 113 -2.18 9.50 0.52
CA SER A 113 -2.04 10.86 0.00
C SER A 113 -3.35 11.39 -0.54
N ALA A 114 -3.67 12.63 -0.22
CA ALA A 114 -4.83 13.35 -0.73
C ALA A 114 -4.79 13.47 -2.25
N VAL A 115 -3.58 13.65 -2.79
CA VAL A 115 -3.29 13.68 -4.22
C VAL A 115 -2.29 12.59 -4.54
N ASP A 116 -2.67 11.63 -5.38
CA ASP A 116 -1.85 10.51 -5.82
C ASP A 116 -2.12 10.29 -7.30
N HIS A 117 -1.14 10.57 -8.17
CA HIS A 117 -1.30 10.50 -9.62
C HIS A 117 -1.01 9.09 -10.17
N VAL A 118 -0.58 8.16 -9.32
CA VAL A 118 -0.19 6.79 -9.70
C VAL A 118 -1.26 5.78 -9.32
N VAL A 119 -1.71 5.82 -8.07
CA VAL A 119 -2.70 4.89 -7.52
C VAL A 119 -3.99 5.64 -7.21
N SER A 120 -5.06 5.26 -7.88
CA SER A 120 -6.37 5.88 -7.68
C SER A 120 -7.07 5.39 -6.40
N ASP A 121 -8.13 6.06 -6.00
CA ASP A 121 -8.95 5.70 -4.84
C ASP A 121 -9.68 4.37 -4.98
N SER A 122 -9.76 3.80 -6.19
CA SER A 122 -10.30 2.45 -6.41
C SER A 122 -9.53 1.40 -5.61
N SER A 123 -8.22 1.58 -5.42
CA SER A 123 -7.38 0.69 -4.59
C SER A 123 -7.76 0.77 -3.11
N LEU A 124 -7.97 1.97 -2.56
CA LEU A 124 -8.43 2.13 -1.17
C LEU A 124 -9.86 1.58 -0.99
N ARG A 125 -10.75 1.82 -1.96
CA ARG A 125 -12.10 1.23 -1.94
C ARG A 125 -12.08 -0.30 -1.98
N ALA A 126 -11.19 -0.89 -2.78
CA ALA A 126 -11.02 -2.34 -2.83
C ALA A 126 -10.50 -2.89 -1.49
N LEU A 127 -9.53 -2.19 -0.88
CA LEU A 127 -9.00 -2.54 0.43
C LEU A 127 -10.08 -2.50 1.51
N ARG A 128 -10.83 -1.40 1.63
CA ARG A 128 -11.93 -1.24 2.61
C ARG A 128 -12.99 -2.32 2.47
N ARG A 129 -13.36 -2.69 1.25
CA ARG A 129 -14.35 -3.76 1.00
C ARG A 129 -13.80 -5.15 1.27
N GLY A 130 -12.51 -5.36 1.07
CA GLY A 130 -11.89 -6.68 1.20
C GLY A 130 -11.44 -7.03 2.61
N LEU A 131 -11.08 -6.06 3.45
CA LEU A 131 -10.67 -6.28 4.84
C LEU A 131 -11.92 -6.43 5.73
N THR A 132 -12.51 -7.62 5.72
CA THR A 132 -13.75 -7.91 6.46
C THR A 132 -13.54 -8.34 7.91
N HIS A 133 -12.31 -8.74 8.28
CA HIS A 133 -11.98 -9.29 9.59
C HIS A 133 -10.82 -8.56 10.28
N ALA A 134 -10.18 -7.60 9.62
CA ALA A 134 -9.07 -6.83 10.15
C ALA A 134 -9.50 -5.40 10.50
N PRO A 135 -9.08 -4.87 11.66
CA PRO A 135 -9.18 -3.43 11.91
C PRO A 135 -8.40 -2.66 10.84
N LEU A 136 -9.03 -1.64 10.27
CA LEU A 136 -8.41 -0.76 9.27
C LEU A 136 -8.43 0.68 9.76
N GLU A 137 -7.26 1.27 9.85
CA GLU A 137 -7.06 2.70 10.07
C GLU A 137 -6.49 3.35 8.81
N VAL A 138 -7.04 4.50 8.43
CA VAL A 138 -6.58 5.25 7.26
C VAL A 138 -6.20 6.65 7.71
N ILE A 139 -4.93 7.00 7.56
CA ILE A 139 -4.37 8.31 7.85
C ILE A 139 -4.19 9.04 6.52
N ARG A 140 -4.81 10.22 6.40
CA ARG A 140 -4.72 11.05 5.22
C ARG A 140 -3.46 11.93 5.28
N LEU A 141 -2.72 11.97 4.18
CA LEU A 141 -1.53 12.81 4.00
C LEU A 141 -1.90 13.96 3.07
N GLU A 142 -1.77 15.19 3.55
CA GLU A 142 -2.21 16.37 2.80
C GLU A 142 -1.10 17.03 1.97
N ASN A 143 0.18 16.73 2.28
CA ASN A 143 1.32 17.44 1.70
C ASN A 143 2.28 16.50 0.95
N SER A 144 1.79 15.35 0.48
CA SER A 144 2.60 14.37 -0.24
C SER A 144 1.85 13.77 -1.41
N TYR A 145 2.59 13.41 -2.46
CA TYR A 145 2.10 12.62 -3.58
C TYR A 145 2.35 11.12 -3.36
N HIS A 146 2.41 10.32 -4.45
CA HIS A 146 2.48 8.87 -4.37
C HIS A 146 3.65 8.34 -3.53
N VAL A 147 4.86 8.87 -3.73
CA VAL A 147 6.07 8.40 -3.04
C VAL A 147 6.21 9.12 -1.69
N ALA A 148 5.17 9.07 -0.86
CA ALA A 148 5.05 9.84 0.36
C ALA A 148 6.16 9.57 1.40
N THR A 149 6.86 8.44 1.31
CA THR A 149 8.00 8.12 2.18
C THR A 149 9.26 8.94 1.88
N MET A 150 9.30 9.64 0.75
CA MET A 150 10.35 10.57 0.36
C MET A 150 9.85 12.03 0.29
N ASP A 151 8.60 12.26 0.64
CA ASP A 151 7.90 13.53 0.49
C ASP A 151 7.73 14.24 1.84
N ASN A 152 6.95 15.33 1.86
CA ASN A 152 6.81 16.23 3.00
C ASN A 152 6.25 15.54 4.26
N ASP A 153 5.32 14.60 4.09
CA ASP A 153 4.69 13.88 5.21
C ASP A 153 5.49 12.64 5.67
N ALA A 154 6.69 12.38 5.12
CA ALA A 154 7.52 11.25 5.51
C ALA A 154 7.80 11.17 7.03
N PRO A 155 8.08 12.29 7.75
CA PRO A 155 8.26 12.25 9.20
C PRO A 155 7.01 11.77 9.96
N GLU A 156 5.81 12.10 9.50
CA GLU A 156 4.55 11.63 10.08
C GLU A 156 4.38 10.12 9.88
N ILE A 157 4.64 9.63 8.66
CA ILE A 157 4.60 8.20 8.33
C ILE A 157 5.53 7.42 9.25
N PHE A 158 6.78 7.88 9.41
CA PHE A 158 7.77 7.14 10.22
C PHE A 158 7.42 7.15 11.70
N ARG A 159 7.02 8.31 12.25
CA ARG A 159 6.60 8.42 13.65
C ARG A 159 5.37 7.55 13.92
N GLY A 160 4.30 7.70 13.14
CA GLY A 160 3.07 6.95 13.33
C GLY A 160 3.25 5.45 13.10
N THR A 161 4.14 5.03 12.18
CA THR A 161 4.51 3.62 12.03
C THR A 161 5.18 3.07 13.28
N ALA A 162 6.13 3.82 13.86
CA ALA A 162 6.81 3.40 15.09
C ALA A 162 5.85 3.32 16.29
N GLU A 163 4.90 4.25 16.39
CA GLU A 163 3.85 4.25 17.41
C GLU A 163 2.92 3.04 17.24
N PHE A 164 2.48 2.77 16.01
CA PHE A 164 1.67 1.59 15.71
C PHE A 164 2.37 0.28 16.09
N ILE A 165 3.64 0.12 15.75
CA ILE A 165 4.42 -1.07 16.13
C ILE A 165 4.50 -1.22 17.65
N ARG A 166 4.74 -0.12 18.39
CA ARG A 166 4.79 -0.17 19.85
C ARG A 166 3.43 -0.54 20.47
N SER A 167 2.33 -0.02 19.93
CA SER A 167 0.98 -0.34 20.41
C SER A 167 0.65 -1.82 20.23
N LEU A 168 1.07 -2.44 19.14
CA LEU A 168 0.91 -3.87 18.90
C LEU A 168 1.71 -4.71 19.91
N ALA A 169 2.94 -4.30 20.23
CA ALA A 169 3.79 -4.99 21.18
C ALA A 169 3.27 -4.90 22.63
N SER A 170 2.63 -3.77 22.99
CA SER A 170 2.07 -3.56 24.34
C SER A 170 0.67 -4.13 24.55
N GLY A 171 0.00 -4.60 23.48
CA GLY A 171 -1.41 -5.00 23.53
C GLY A 171 -2.36 -3.86 23.85
N THR A 172 -1.90 -2.60 23.81
CA THR A 172 -2.69 -1.40 24.10
C THR A 172 -3.22 -0.83 22.79
N PRO A 173 -4.54 -0.60 22.63
CA PRO A 173 -5.06 0.09 21.47
C PRO A 173 -4.43 1.48 21.35
N ASP A 174 -4.02 1.88 20.16
CA ASP A 174 -3.44 3.21 19.90
C ASP A 174 -4.50 4.29 20.13
N ALA A 175 -4.43 4.97 21.29
CA ALA A 175 -5.42 5.94 21.72
C ALA A 175 -5.35 7.29 20.97
N ALA A 176 -4.33 7.49 20.11
CA ALA A 176 -4.03 8.79 19.52
C ALA A 176 -4.95 9.19 18.34
N HIS A 177 -5.72 8.29 17.75
CA HIS A 177 -6.52 8.57 16.54
C HIS A 177 -7.97 8.04 16.57
N ALA A 178 -8.53 7.81 17.74
CA ALA A 178 -9.96 7.46 17.87
C ALA A 178 -10.94 8.61 17.52
N SER A 179 -10.46 9.76 17.02
CA SER A 179 -11.23 11.00 16.89
C SER A 179 -11.47 11.48 15.46
N GLN A 180 -11.49 10.62 14.46
CA GLN A 180 -12.08 10.97 13.15
C GLN A 180 -13.01 9.86 12.68
N LYS A 181 -14.14 9.72 13.38
CA LYS A 181 -15.31 9.04 12.81
C LYS A 181 -15.88 9.88 11.68
N ASP A 182 -16.04 9.21 10.54
CA ASP A 182 -16.74 9.62 9.35
C ASP A 182 -17.90 10.58 9.59
N THR A 183 -17.76 11.79 9.07
CA THR A 183 -18.90 12.62 8.66
C THR A 183 -18.70 12.96 7.19
N ALA A 184 -19.02 12.02 6.31
CA ALA A 184 -19.31 12.28 4.90
C ALA A 184 -19.96 11.01 4.30
N ASP A 185 -21.23 10.82 4.63
CA ASP A 185 -22.22 10.19 3.76
C ASP A 185 -23.33 11.24 3.58
N ASP A 186 -23.32 11.87 2.38
CA ASP A 186 -24.50 12.30 1.63
C ASP A 186 -24.08 12.51 0.17
#